data_3df0fafce2aeb0dd0b981864cc85e847
#
_entry.id   3df0fafce2aeb0dd0b981864cc85e847
#
_cell.length_a   1.000
_cell.length_b   1.000
_cell.length_c   1.000
_cell.angle_alpha   90.00
_cell.angle_beta   90.00
_cell.angle_gamma   90.00
#
_symmetry.space_group_name_H-M   'P 1'
#
loop_
_entity.id
_entity.type
_entity.pdbx_description
1 polymer ?
#
loop_
_entity_poly.entity_id
_entity_poly.type
_entity_poly.pdbx_seq_one_letter_code
_entity_poly.pdbx_strand_id
1 'polypeptide(L)'
;LSPISQVIYSEYKKKHTIAGVSSLDYLQLYRQFTFTMQSSYRLDYIGEIEVGMKKVEYQGTLNDLYEKDLQTFIDYNIRDVRILIELDKKLDYIGIARGIAHLGHVPYEDVMMSSRYLEGAILVYLKKMGIVAPNKPKNVYKKRDDDDKFSGAYVQKPQAGRHDWVYDLDITSMYPSVIRSLNISPETKVGKVEGWNADEFLKKDTIKNYTLKNGHGKTIDTLDNKQLKSYLEETGLSISSNGIMYRTDKQGLIPALLTKWFNERVEMRKLVKKFNEQGDTEKENYFDRRQHIQKIVLNSLYGVLGLPVFRFYDLDNAEATTTTGQQLIKFSKKITNHFYNNELGTNDDYVIYIDTDSIFASAIPLVKKRFPDQELTETMMTQRIMEICAEVQDYLNKSYDYFGKKFCNVDDHVFDIKQEVVAKTGLFITKKRYGLRIINDAG
;
A
#
# COMPACT_ATOMS: atom_id res chain seq x y z
N LEU A 1 35.03 -16.15 7.21
CA LEU A 1 35.16 -17.59 7.39
C LEU A 1 33.80 -18.17 7.75
N SER A 2 33.43 -19.32 7.14
CA SER A 2 32.19 -20.02 7.48
C SER A 2 32.35 -20.74 8.83
N PRO A 3 31.40 -20.65 9.79
CA PRO A 3 31.42 -21.39 11.03
C PRO A 3 31.34 -22.90 10.83
N ILE A 4 30.92 -23.36 9.68
CA ILE A 4 30.86 -24.79 9.27
C ILE A 4 31.81 -25.10 8.11
N SER A 5 32.81 -24.24 7.87
CA SER A 5 33.86 -24.40 6.86
C SER A 5 33.41 -24.57 5.42
N GLN A 6 32.21 -24.07 5.06
CA GLN A 6 31.66 -24.17 3.72
C GLN A 6 31.40 -22.78 3.11
N VAL A 7 31.85 -22.59 1.87
CA VAL A 7 31.53 -21.43 1.04
C VAL A 7 30.95 -21.96 -0.28
N ILE A 8 29.72 -21.55 -0.60
CA ILE A 8 28.99 -22.01 -1.78
C ILE A 8 29.03 -20.90 -2.81
N TYR A 9 29.54 -21.17 -3.99
CA TYR A 9 29.46 -20.25 -5.12
C TYR A 9 28.19 -20.53 -5.95
N SER A 10 27.45 -19.48 -6.23
CA SER A 10 26.29 -19.54 -7.12
C SER A 10 26.66 -18.90 -8.46
N GLU A 11 26.79 -19.70 -9.52
CA GLU A 11 27.05 -19.20 -10.87
C GLU A 11 25.96 -18.27 -11.39
N TYR A 12 24.70 -18.57 -11.05
CA TYR A 12 23.55 -17.75 -11.44
C TYR A 12 23.60 -16.34 -10.80
N LYS A 13 23.94 -16.27 -9.51
CA LYS A 13 24.04 -14.99 -8.78
C LYS A 13 25.43 -14.37 -8.84
N LYS A 14 26.41 -15.07 -9.38
CA LYS A 14 27.85 -14.70 -9.37
C LYS A 14 28.32 -14.27 -7.98
N LYS A 15 27.85 -14.96 -6.94
CA LYS A 15 28.06 -14.60 -5.53
C LYS A 15 28.45 -15.80 -4.71
N HIS A 16 29.41 -15.58 -3.79
CA HIS A 16 29.76 -16.54 -2.74
C HIS A 16 28.81 -16.38 -1.56
N THR A 17 28.26 -17.47 -1.06
CA THR A 17 27.47 -17.52 0.17
C THR A 17 28.26 -18.28 1.23
N ILE A 18 28.45 -17.66 2.39
CA ILE A 18 29.11 -18.27 3.53
C ILE A 18 28.08 -19.08 4.30
N ALA A 19 28.18 -20.41 4.25
CA ALA A 19 27.22 -21.27 4.95
C ALA A 19 27.30 -21.05 6.46
N GLY A 20 26.14 -21.01 7.13
CA GLY A 20 26.01 -20.74 8.56
C GLY A 20 26.10 -19.26 8.96
N VAL A 21 26.16 -18.34 7.97
CA VAL A 21 26.15 -16.89 8.20
C VAL A 21 25.12 -16.24 7.29
N SER A 22 24.17 -15.54 7.86
CA SER A 22 23.24 -14.71 7.10
C SER A 22 23.90 -13.41 6.69
N SER A 23 23.88 -13.12 5.38
CA SER A 23 24.45 -11.89 4.80
C SER A 23 23.34 -10.95 4.38
N LEU A 24 23.21 -9.82 5.08
CA LEU A 24 22.29 -8.74 4.74
C LEU A 24 23.10 -7.54 4.21
N ASP A 25 22.74 -7.08 3.01
CA ASP A 25 23.29 -5.86 2.43
C ASP A 25 22.49 -4.65 2.94
N TYR A 26 23.15 -3.77 3.69
CA TYR A 26 22.48 -2.61 4.30
C TYR A 26 21.93 -1.64 3.27
N LEU A 27 22.55 -1.51 2.10
CA LEU A 27 22.00 -0.73 0.98
C LEU A 27 20.64 -1.28 0.52
N GLN A 28 20.51 -2.61 0.45
CA GLN A 28 19.24 -3.24 0.09
C GLN A 28 18.20 -3.04 1.18
N LEU A 29 18.57 -3.16 2.46
CA LEU A 29 17.67 -2.88 3.59
C LEU A 29 17.20 -1.42 3.54
N TYR A 30 18.11 -0.48 3.33
CA TYR A 30 17.78 0.94 3.22
C TYR A 30 16.78 1.20 2.09
N ARG A 31 17.00 0.66 0.90
CA ARG A 31 16.08 0.80 -0.24
C ARG A 31 14.73 0.14 -0.01
N GLN A 32 14.70 -0.96 0.71
CA GLN A 32 13.48 -1.71 0.97
C GLN A 32 12.59 -1.05 2.02
N PHE A 33 13.19 -0.46 3.05
CA PHE A 33 12.47 0.03 4.23
C PHE A 33 12.36 1.55 4.33
N THR A 34 13.11 2.30 3.51
CA THR A 34 12.95 3.75 3.37
C THR A 34 11.95 4.06 2.27
N PHE A 35 10.84 4.71 2.61
CA PHE A 35 9.80 5.05 1.64
C PHE A 35 10.12 6.31 0.82
N THR A 36 11.01 7.18 1.34
CA THR A 36 11.42 8.40 0.64
C THR A 36 12.55 8.10 -0.34
N MET A 37 12.34 8.47 -1.61
CA MET A 37 13.39 8.36 -2.62
C MET A 37 14.52 9.33 -2.34
N GLN A 38 15.76 8.82 -2.41
CA GLN A 38 16.95 9.62 -2.21
C GLN A 38 17.60 10.00 -3.55
N SER A 39 18.23 11.18 -3.62
CA SER A 39 18.95 11.63 -4.81
C SER A 39 20.18 10.77 -5.12
N SER A 40 20.78 10.17 -4.09
CA SER A 40 21.88 9.21 -4.21
C SER A 40 21.78 8.15 -3.10
N TYR A 41 22.21 6.93 -3.42
CA TYR A 41 22.31 5.83 -2.44
C TYR A 41 23.75 5.47 -2.09
N ARG A 42 24.71 6.37 -2.39
CA ARG A 42 26.09 6.20 -1.95
C ARG A 42 26.18 6.33 -0.43
N LEU A 43 27.04 5.52 0.19
CA LEU A 43 27.20 5.51 1.66
C LEU A 43 27.55 6.89 2.22
N ASP A 44 28.36 7.65 1.51
CA ASP A 44 28.75 9.02 1.86
C ASP A 44 27.54 9.96 1.95
N TYR A 45 26.68 9.93 0.92
CA TYR A 45 25.47 10.74 0.87
C TYR A 45 24.44 10.33 1.94
N ILE A 46 24.17 9.04 2.06
CA ILE A 46 23.23 8.52 3.06
C ILE A 46 23.76 8.76 4.47
N GLY A 47 25.05 8.56 4.70
CA GLY A 47 25.68 8.85 6.00
C GLY A 47 25.55 10.32 6.39
N GLU A 48 25.71 11.24 5.43
CA GLU A 48 25.56 12.68 5.69
C GLU A 48 24.12 13.06 6.06
N ILE A 49 23.13 12.65 5.25
CA ILE A 49 21.73 13.04 5.48
C ILE A 49 21.11 12.36 6.69
N GLU A 50 21.49 11.13 6.99
CA GLU A 50 20.86 10.37 8.07
C GLU A 50 21.55 10.59 9.43
N VAL A 51 22.88 10.60 9.46
CA VAL A 51 23.67 10.61 10.71
C VAL A 51 24.73 11.70 10.76
N GLY A 52 24.77 12.60 9.78
CA GLY A 52 25.75 13.70 9.74
C GLY A 52 27.19 13.26 9.54
N MET A 53 27.43 12.06 9.03
CA MET A 53 28.77 11.48 8.86
C MET A 53 29.12 11.30 7.38
N LYS A 54 30.30 11.81 6.99
CA LYS A 54 30.91 11.59 5.67
C LYS A 54 32.03 10.59 5.73
N LYS A 55 32.36 10.01 4.57
CA LYS A 55 33.57 9.20 4.37
C LYS A 55 34.83 10.03 4.57
N VAL A 56 35.95 9.34 4.74
CA VAL A 56 37.26 9.99 4.71
C VAL A 56 37.57 10.37 3.26
N GLU A 57 37.96 11.63 3.04
CA GLU A 57 38.40 12.10 1.72
C GLU A 57 39.85 11.67 1.51
N TYR A 58 40.17 11.24 0.30
CA TYR A 58 41.52 10.89 -0.13
C TYR A 58 41.73 11.20 -1.61
N GLN A 59 42.99 11.28 -2.05
CA GLN A 59 43.34 11.51 -3.44
C GLN A 59 43.80 10.20 -4.11
N GLY A 60 43.49 10.05 -5.39
CA GLY A 60 43.86 8.87 -6.17
C GLY A 60 42.89 7.71 -6.06
N THR A 61 43.37 6.50 -6.22
CA THR A 61 42.60 5.25 -6.10
C THR A 61 42.77 4.61 -4.73
N LEU A 62 41.88 3.67 -4.37
CA LEU A 62 42.04 2.87 -3.14
C LEU A 62 43.35 2.06 -3.12
N ASN A 63 43.84 1.66 -4.30
CA ASN A 63 45.13 0.97 -4.40
C ASN A 63 46.29 1.92 -4.13
N ASP A 64 46.24 3.14 -4.67
CA ASP A 64 47.21 4.17 -4.32
C ASP A 64 47.25 4.47 -2.82
N LEU A 65 46.08 4.54 -2.20
CA LEU A 65 45.96 4.78 -0.78
C LEU A 65 46.57 3.64 0.05
N TYR A 66 46.29 2.38 -0.34
CA TYR A 66 46.88 1.22 0.29
C TYR A 66 48.41 1.19 0.21
N GLU A 67 48.98 1.53 -0.97
CA GLU A 67 50.41 1.47 -1.18
C GLU A 67 51.17 2.66 -0.57
N LYS A 68 50.55 3.87 -0.56
CA LYS A 68 51.24 5.13 -0.22
C LYS A 68 50.90 5.66 1.17
N ASP A 69 49.68 5.36 1.68
CA ASP A 69 49.19 5.84 2.99
C ASP A 69 48.24 4.80 3.63
N LEU A 70 48.86 3.74 4.13
CA LEU A 70 48.16 2.64 4.74
C LEU A 70 47.32 3.08 5.97
N GLN A 71 47.75 4.10 6.73
CA GLN A 71 46.98 4.59 7.86
C GLN A 71 45.66 5.20 7.44
N THR A 72 45.67 6.08 6.44
CA THR A 72 44.44 6.67 5.90
C THR A 72 43.55 5.61 5.25
N PHE A 73 44.10 4.57 4.63
CA PHE A 73 43.34 3.43 4.12
C PHE A 73 42.60 2.67 5.24
N ILE A 74 43.27 2.45 6.38
CA ILE A 74 42.66 1.82 7.54
C ILE A 74 41.55 2.72 8.14
N ASP A 75 41.82 4.01 8.29
CA ASP A 75 40.87 4.98 8.83
C ASP A 75 39.64 5.12 7.92
N TYR A 76 39.83 5.09 6.59
CA TYR A 76 38.74 5.04 5.63
C TYR A 76 37.83 3.82 5.85
N ASN A 77 38.41 2.63 6.00
CA ASN A 77 37.64 1.39 6.22
C ASN A 77 36.89 1.41 7.57
N ILE A 78 37.56 1.89 8.63
CA ILE A 78 36.92 2.06 9.94
C ILE A 78 35.76 3.06 9.86
N ARG A 79 35.91 4.15 9.15
CA ARG A 79 34.86 5.16 8.96
C ARG A 79 33.65 4.60 8.22
N ASP A 80 33.87 3.82 7.17
CA ASP A 80 32.77 3.17 6.43
C ASP A 80 31.96 2.23 7.32
N VAL A 81 32.64 1.44 8.15
CA VAL A 81 31.97 0.55 9.12
C VAL A 81 31.21 1.36 10.18
N ARG A 82 31.81 2.44 10.71
CA ARG A 82 31.15 3.31 11.70
C ARG A 82 29.89 3.95 11.16
N ILE A 83 29.87 4.43 9.92
CA ILE A 83 28.68 5.00 9.28
C ILE A 83 27.55 3.95 9.28
N LEU A 84 27.83 2.69 8.92
CA LEU A 84 26.82 1.62 8.93
C LEU A 84 26.27 1.35 10.33
N ILE A 85 27.14 1.34 11.35
CA ILE A 85 26.73 1.15 12.75
C ILE A 85 25.81 2.28 13.21
N GLU A 86 26.16 3.54 12.93
CA GLU A 86 25.34 4.69 13.33
C GLU A 86 24.02 4.76 12.53
N LEU A 87 24.05 4.37 11.26
CA LEU A 87 22.81 4.21 10.45
C LEU A 87 21.88 3.19 11.08
N ASP A 88 22.39 2.00 11.46
CA ASP A 88 21.53 0.96 12.05
C ASP A 88 21.04 1.33 13.46
N LYS A 89 21.83 2.03 14.26
CA LYS A 89 21.39 2.57 15.55
C LYS A 89 20.20 3.53 15.39
N LYS A 90 20.20 4.37 14.32
CA LYS A 90 19.12 5.32 14.05
C LYS A 90 17.91 4.65 13.40
N LEU A 91 18.13 3.83 12.38
CA LEU A 91 17.08 3.30 11.50
C LEU A 91 16.56 1.93 11.91
N ASP A 92 17.38 1.15 12.63
CA ASP A 92 17.09 -0.22 13.12
C ASP A 92 16.59 -1.19 12.02
N TYR A 93 17.13 -1.09 10.83
CA TYR A 93 16.70 -1.95 9.71
C TYR A 93 17.05 -3.42 9.89
N ILE A 94 18.11 -3.73 10.64
CA ILE A 94 18.42 -5.12 11.04
C ILE A 94 17.35 -5.64 12.01
N GLY A 95 16.86 -4.81 12.93
CA GLY A 95 15.76 -5.15 13.82
C GLY A 95 14.44 -5.35 13.08
N ILE A 96 14.14 -4.51 12.07
CA ILE A 96 12.98 -4.68 11.18
C ILE A 96 13.09 -5.99 10.39
N ALA A 97 14.25 -6.28 9.79
CA ALA A 97 14.49 -7.53 9.07
C ALA A 97 14.28 -8.75 9.98
N ARG A 98 14.78 -8.70 11.22
CA ARG A 98 14.53 -9.74 12.23
C ARG A 98 13.05 -9.93 12.52
N GLY A 99 12.30 -8.83 12.67
CA GLY A 99 10.87 -8.88 12.93
C GLY A 99 10.09 -9.50 11.75
N ILE A 100 10.47 -9.16 10.52
CA ILE A 100 9.89 -9.75 9.30
C ILE A 100 10.21 -11.25 9.22
N ALA A 101 11.47 -11.66 9.51
CA ALA A 101 11.86 -13.06 9.54
C ALA A 101 11.04 -13.86 10.56
N HIS A 102 10.84 -13.31 11.76
CA HIS A 102 10.00 -13.92 12.80
C HIS A 102 8.53 -14.02 12.39
N LEU A 103 7.94 -12.94 11.88
CA LEU A 103 6.54 -12.93 11.45
C LEU A 103 6.30 -13.88 10.27
N GLY A 104 7.24 -13.90 9.32
CA GLY A 104 7.22 -14.74 8.15
C GLY A 104 7.64 -16.19 8.38
N HIS A 105 8.24 -16.50 9.54
CA HIS A 105 8.85 -17.82 9.82
C HIS A 105 9.86 -18.25 8.74
N VAL A 106 10.72 -17.32 8.33
CA VAL A 106 11.72 -17.52 7.27
C VAL A 106 13.13 -17.16 7.76
N PRO A 107 14.18 -17.67 7.08
CA PRO A 107 15.56 -17.22 7.30
C PRO A 107 15.74 -15.74 6.96
N TYR A 108 16.80 -15.13 7.51
CA TYR A 108 17.13 -13.72 7.24
C TYR A 108 17.34 -13.43 5.74
N GLU A 109 17.87 -14.36 4.98
CA GLU A 109 18.13 -14.21 3.54
C GLU A 109 16.83 -14.03 2.72
N ASP A 110 15.71 -14.48 3.26
CA ASP A 110 14.42 -14.43 2.60
C ASP A 110 13.61 -13.16 2.91
N VAL A 111 14.05 -12.31 3.85
CA VAL A 111 13.31 -11.09 4.24
C VAL A 111 13.21 -10.04 3.12
N MET A 112 14.11 -10.10 2.14
CA MET A 112 14.09 -9.24 0.96
C MET A 112 13.05 -9.71 -0.09
N MET A 113 12.44 -10.86 0.09
CA MET A 113 11.48 -11.46 -0.83
C MET A 113 10.10 -11.56 -0.19
N SER A 114 9.22 -10.61 -0.49
CA SER A 114 7.87 -10.54 0.09
C SER A 114 7.07 -11.83 -0.10
N SER A 115 7.19 -12.49 -1.25
CA SER A 115 6.54 -13.77 -1.50
C SER A 115 6.98 -14.88 -0.53
N ARG A 116 8.22 -14.84 -0.02
CA ARG A 116 8.74 -15.86 0.90
C ARG A 116 8.19 -15.69 2.31
N TYR A 117 8.37 -14.50 2.89
CA TYR A 117 7.91 -14.28 4.27
C TYR A 117 6.38 -14.28 4.38
N LEU A 118 5.65 -13.83 3.35
CA LEU A 118 4.21 -13.94 3.33
C LEU A 118 3.72 -15.37 3.17
N GLU A 119 4.36 -16.16 2.29
CA GLU A 119 4.07 -17.59 2.17
C GLU A 119 4.31 -18.32 3.49
N GLY A 120 5.42 -18.07 4.16
CA GLY A 120 5.73 -18.67 5.46
C GLY A 120 4.71 -18.31 6.54
N ALA A 121 4.34 -17.02 6.66
CA ALA A 121 3.32 -16.58 7.60
C ALA A 121 1.96 -17.25 7.34
N ILE A 122 1.52 -17.35 6.08
CA ILE A 122 0.27 -18.01 5.70
C ILE A 122 0.31 -19.50 6.01
N LEU A 123 1.41 -20.18 5.68
CA LEU A 123 1.54 -21.63 5.96
C LEU A 123 1.47 -21.93 7.45
N VAL A 124 2.09 -21.13 8.30
CA VAL A 124 2.00 -21.28 9.75
C VAL A 124 0.59 -20.98 10.26
N TYR A 125 -0.07 -19.97 9.72
CA TYR A 125 -1.46 -19.67 10.05
C TYR A 125 -2.40 -20.84 9.69
N LEU A 126 -2.29 -21.39 8.48
CA LEU A 126 -3.04 -22.57 8.03
C LEU A 126 -2.77 -23.79 8.90
N LYS A 127 -1.50 -24.05 9.26
CA LYS A 127 -1.13 -25.14 10.15
C LYS A 127 -1.86 -25.05 11.52
N LYS A 128 -1.96 -23.84 12.08
CA LYS A 128 -2.69 -23.62 13.35
C LYS A 128 -4.19 -23.88 13.22
N MET A 129 -4.75 -23.75 12.02
CA MET A 129 -6.14 -24.04 11.72
C MET A 129 -6.38 -25.48 11.28
N GLY A 130 -5.36 -26.32 11.20
CA GLY A 130 -5.48 -27.71 10.71
C GLY A 130 -5.74 -27.80 9.20
N ILE A 131 -5.44 -26.73 8.44
CA ILE A 131 -5.67 -26.66 6.99
C ILE A 131 -4.38 -26.94 6.23
N VAL A 132 -4.43 -27.81 5.25
CA VAL A 132 -3.31 -28.13 4.36
C VAL A 132 -3.35 -27.21 3.15
N ALA A 133 -2.27 -26.46 2.92
CA ALA A 133 -2.13 -25.61 1.74
C ALA A 133 -1.92 -26.43 0.48
N PRO A 134 -2.40 -25.98 -0.70
CA PRO A 134 -2.10 -26.63 -1.97
C PRO A 134 -0.60 -26.59 -2.27
N ASN A 135 -0.14 -27.54 -3.08
CA ASN A 135 1.22 -27.51 -3.56
C ASN A 135 1.47 -26.28 -4.46
N LYS A 136 2.70 -25.77 -4.42
CA LYS A 136 3.09 -24.68 -5.32
C LYS A 136 2.96 -25.12 -6.76
N PRO A 137 2.34 -24.33 -7.66
CA PRO A 137 2.20 -24.69 -9.06
C PRO A 137 3.55 -24.98 -9.71
N LYS A 138 3.64 -26.09 -10.44
CA LYS A 138 4.81 -26.40 -11.29
C LYS A 138 4.73 -25.55 -12.55
N ASN A 139 5.87 -25.08 -13.06
CA ASN A 139 5.97 -24.30 -14.31
C ASN A 139 5.49 -22.83 -14.26
N VAL A 140 5.75 -22.13 -13.18
CA VAL A 140 5.41 -20.70 -13.01
C VAL A 140 6.31 -19.76 -13.87
N TYR A 141 7.35 -20.29 -14.51
CA TYR A 141 8.31 -19.51 -15.32
C TYR A 141 7.95 -19.36 -16.80
N LYS A 142 6.71 -19.63 -17.22
CA LYS A 142 6.27 -19.18 -18.53
C LYS A 142 6.40 -17.65 -18.57
N LYS A 143 7.12 -17.11 -19.57
CA LYS A 143 7.12 -15.68 -19.84
C LYS A 143 5.66 -15.21 -19.80
N ARG A 144 5.37 -14.16 -19.04
CA ARG A 144 4.09 -13.47 -19.16
C ARG A 144 3.96 -13.06 -20.62
N ASP A 145 2.95 -13.56 -21.28
CA ASP A 145 2.51 -12.97 -22.55
C ASP A 145 2.02 -11.54 -22.25
N ASP A 146 2.12 -10.65 -23.23
CA ASP A 146 1.68 -9.25 -23.04
C ASP A 146 0.20 -9.16 -22.64
N ASP A 147 -0.60 -10.18 -22.91
CA ASP A 147 -2.00 -10.33 -22.51
C ASP A 147 -2.20 -10.57 -21.00
N ASP A 148 -1.19 -10.95 -20.25
CA ASP A 148 -1.24 -11.12 -18.77
C ASP A 148 -1.07 -9.80 -17.99
N LYS A 149 -1.04 -8.65 -18.66
CA LYS A 149 -0.94 -7.34 -18.04
C LYS A 149 -2.33 -6.84 -17.64
N PHE A 150 -2.58 -6.73 -16.36
CA PHE A 150 -3.78 -6.07 -15.84
C PHE A 150 -3.51 -4.62 -15.44
N SER A 151 -4.58 -3.82 -15.38
CA SER A 151 -4.49 -2.41 -15.00
C SER A 151 -4.06 -2.27 -13.53
N GLY A 152 -2.99 -1.53 -13.30
CA GLY A 152 -2.48 -1.22 -11.95
C GLY A 152 -3.28 -0.11 -11.24
N ALA A 153 -2.59 0.74 -10.49
CA ALA A 153 -3.19 1.89 -9.80
C ALA A 153 -3.73 2.95 -10.78
N TYR A 154 -4.82 3.60 -10.38
CA TYR A 154 -5.32 4.77 -11.11
C TYR A 154 -4.59 6.03 -10.66
N VAL A 155 -4.03 6.78 -11.60
CA VAL A 155 -3.45 8.09 -11.36
C VAL A 155 -4.03 9.07 -12.38
N GLN A 156 -4.72 10.11 -11.90
CA GLN A 156 -5.29 11.14 -12.74
C GLN A 156 -4.18 12.10 -13.23
N LYS A 157 -4.32 12.68 -14.42
CA LYS A 157 -3.52 13.84 -14.80
C LYS A 157 -3.95 15.02 -13.91
N PRO A 158 -3.01 15.71 -13.23
CA PRO A 158 -3.38 16.83 -12.37
C PRO A 158 -3.90 18.03 -13.16
N GLN A 159 -4.69 18.87 -12.50
CA GLN A 159 -4.91 20.23 -12.92
C GLN A 159 -3.59 20.99 -12.67
N ALA A 160 -2.77 21.10 -13.71
CA ALA A 160 -1.41 21.63 -13.60
C ALA A 160 -1.41 23.09 -13.14
N GLY A 161 -0.45 23.44 -12.28
CA GLY A 161 -0.29 24.79 -11.76
C GLY A 161 -0.15 24.85 -10.25
N ARG A 162 -0.16 26.08 -9.75
CA ARG A 162 -0.18 26.36 -8.32
C ARG A 162 -1.62 26.42 -7.83
N HIS A 163 -1.89 25.68 -6.75
CA HIS A 163 -3.16 25.71 -6.03
C HIS A 163 -2.90 26.08 -4.57
N ASP A 164 -3.72 26.98 -4.04
CA ASP A 164 -3.61 27.40 -2.65
C ASP A 164 -4.60 26.61 -1.78
N TRP A 165 -4.20 26.36 -0.53
CA TRP A 165 -5.00 25.71 0.50
C TRP A 165 -5.56 24.35 0.04
N VAL A 166 -4.63 23.48 -0.29
CA VAL A 166 -4.91 22.12 -0.74
C VAL A 166 -4.95 21.18 0.46
N TYR A 167 -5.91 20.29 0.49
CA TYR A 167 -5.95 19.17 1.40
C TYR A 167 -5.91 17.84 0.66
N ASP A 168 -5.43 16.83 1.35
CA ASP A 168 -5.36 15.44 0.89
C ASP A 168 -6.26 14.56 1.75
N LEU A 169 -7.06 13.73 1.10
CA LEU A 169 -7.83 12.64 1.71
C LEU A 169 -7.35 11.32 1.15
N ASP A 170 -6.87 10.42 2.01
CA ASP A 170 -6.32 9.11 1.65
C ASP A 170 -7.21 7.96 2.11
N ILE A 171 -7.43 6.97 1.24
CA ILE A 171 -8.20 5.76 1.58
C ILE A 171 -7.33 4.84 2.41
N THR A 172 -7.69 4.68 3.66
CA THR A 172 -6.96 3.87 4.65
C THR A 172 -6.69 2.45 4.15
N SER A 173 -5.43 2.15 3.83
CA SER A 173 -5.00 0.83 3.35
C SER A 173 -5.90 0.30 2.23
N MET A 174 -6.09 1.05 1.15
CA MET A 174 -7.09 0.81 0.09
C MET A 174 -7.13 -0.64 -0.39
N TYR A 175 -6.02 -1.22 -0.83
CA TYR A 175 -6.02 -2.61 -1.34
C TYR A 175 -6.34 -3.66 -0.27
N PRO A 176 -5.76 -3.62 0.94
CA PRO A 176 -6.22 -4.45 2.07
C PRO A 176 -7.70 -4.29 2.39
N SER A 177 -8.24 -3.07 2.31
CA SER A 177 -9.65 -2.79 2.57
C SER A 177 -10.57 -3.39 1.50
N VAL A 178 -10.18 -3.31 0.21
CA VAL A 178 -10.88 -3.99 -0.89
C VAL A 178 -10.90 -5.51 -0.67
N ILE A 179 -9.73 -6.11 -0.38
CA ILE A 179 -9.61 -7.56 -0.17
C ILE A 179 -10.50 -8.01 1.00
N ARG A 180 -10.50 -7.26 2.10
CA ARG A 180 -11.30 -7.58 3.29
C ARG A 180 -12.78 -7.40 3.04
N SER A 181 -13.20 -6.32 2.39
CA SER A 181 -14.61 -6.00 2.12
C SER A 181 -15.26 -6.99 1.15
N LEU A 182 -14.55 -7.36 0.08
CA LEU A 182 -15.08 -8.28 -0.93
C LEU A 182 -14.78 -9.75 -0.63
N ASN A 183 -14.05 -10.05 0.43
CA ASN A 183 -13.62 -11.39 0.79
C ASN A 183 -12.75 -12.07 -0.28
N ILE A 184 -11.83 -11.31 -0.89
CA ILE A 184 -10.97 -11.77 -1.99
C ILE A 184 -9.94 -12.78 -1.49
N SER A 185 -10.10 -14.04 -1.89
CA SER A 185 -9.16 -15.13 -1.61
C SER A 185 -9.33 -16.23 -2.67
N PRO A 186 -8.31 -17.04 -2.98
CA PRO A 186 -8.47 -18.10 -3.98
C PRO A 186 -9.62 -19.08 -3.71
N GLU A 187 -9.83 -19.44 -2.45
CA GLU A 187 -10.86 -20.40 -2.03
C GLU A 187 -12.27 -19.80 -1.90
N THR A 188 -12.39 -18.48 -1.89
CA THR A 188 -13.69 -17.78 -1.86
C THR A 188 -14.19 -17.41 -3.24
N LYS A 189 -13.33 -17.50 -4.28
CA LYS A 189 -13.69 -17.22 -5.67
C LYS A 189 -14.69 -18.25 -6.20
N VAL A 190 -15.88 -17.79 -6.61
CA VAL A 190 -16.96 -18.64 -7.10
C VAL A 190 -17.01 -18.69 -8.62
N GLY A 191 -16.79 -17.54 -9.26
CA GLY A 191 -16.90 -17.43 -10.72
C GLY A 191 -16.74 -16.01 -11.20
N LYS A 192 -17.13 -15.78 -12.45
CA LYS A 192 -16.99 -14.48 -13.14
C LYS A 192 -18.26 -14.11 -13.89
N VAL A 193 -18.61 -12.84 -13.86
CA VAL A 193 -19.62 -12.22 -14.73
C VAL A 193 -18.88 -11.59 -15.91
N GLU A 194 -19.03 -12.18 -17.11
CA GLU A 194 -18.44 -11.61 -18.31
C GLU A 194 -19.17 -10.35 -18.74
N GLY A 195 -18.41 -9.38 -19.24
CA GLY A 195 -18.94 -8.10 -19.68
C GLY A 195 -19.41 -7.20 -18.54
N TRP A 196 -19.01 -7.52 -17.29
CA TRP A 196 -19.36 -6.73 -16.11
C TRP A 196 -18.82 -5.31 -16.20
N ASN A 197 -19.69 -4.37 -15.92
CA ASN A 197 -19.36 -2.96 -15.70
C ASN A 197 -20.38 -2.37 -14.73
N ALA A 198 -19.93 -2.03 -13.53
CA ALA A 198 -20.83 -1.58 -12.47
C ALA A 198 -21.54 -0.25 -12.81
N ASP A 199 -20.85 0.69 -13.49
CA ASP A 199 -21.45 1.96 -13.91
C ASP A 199 -22.58 1.74 -14.95
N GLU A 200 -22.46 0.75 -15.85
CA GLU A 200 -23.50 0.39 -16.80
C GLU A 200 -24.64 -0.39 -16.13
N PHE A 201 -24.30 -1.32 -15.24
CA PHE A 201 -25.25 -2.14 -14.50
C PHE A 201 -26.20 -1.30 -13.65
N LEU A 202 -25.73 -0.18 -13.10
CA LEU A 202 -26.51 0.73 -12.25
C LEU A 202 -27.38 1.72 -13.06
N LYS A 203 -27.21 1.83 -14.39
CA LYS A 203 -28.07 2.67 -15.22
C LYS A 203 -29.45 2.02 -15.38
N LYS A 204 -30.51 2.80 -15.09
CA LYS A 204 -31.91 2.29 -15.09
C LYS A 204 -32.41 1.85 -16.46
N ASP A 205 -31.89 2.44 -17.54
CA ASP A 205 -32.42 2.30 -18.91
C ASP A 205 -31.59 1.34 -19.79
N THR A 206 -30.60 0.64 -19.22
CA THR A 206 -29.73 -0.26 -19.96
C THR A 206 -30.17 -1.70 -19.74
N ILE A 207 -30.70 -2.36 -20.77
CA ILE A 207 -30.91 -3.82 -20.76
C ILE A 207 -29.67 -4.45 -21.37
N LYS A 208 -28.90 -5.19 -20.56
CA LYS A 208 -27.70 -5.91 -20.98
C LYS A 208 -27.74 -7.31 -20.44
N ASN A 209 -27.31 -8.26 -21.25
CA ASN A 209 -27.16 -9.65 -20.82
C ASN A 209 -25.72 -9.89 -20.37
N TYR A 210 -25.56 -10.59 -19.28
CA TYR A 210 -24.29 -10.96 -18.65
C TYR A 210 -24.16 -12.47 -18.64
N THR A 211 -23.01 -12.99 -19.05
CA THR A 211 -22.73 -14.43 -19.00
C THR A 211 -22.04 -14.77 -17.68
N LEU A 212 -22.67 -15.64 -16.92
CA LEU A 212 -22.08 -16.18 -15.68
C LEU A 212 -21.22 -17.37 -15.98
N LYS A 213 -19.99 -17.35 -15.48
CA LYS A 213 -19.04 -18.47 -15.54
C LYS A 213 -18.68 -18.94 -14.13
N ASN A 214 -18.54 -20.25 -13.96
CA ASN A 214 -18.04 -20.82 -12.71
C ASN A 214 -16.52 -20.67 -12.58
N GLY A 215 -15.93 -21.08 -11.45
CA GLY A 215 -14.50 -21.03 -11.18
C GLY A 215 -13.61 -21.82 -12.18
N HIS A 216 -14.21 -22.67 -13.02
CA HIS A 216 -13.53 -23.41 -14.08
C HIS A 216 -13.75 -22.80 -15.48
N GLY A 217 -14.35 -21.60 -15.56
CA GLY A 217 -14.60 -20.87 -16.81
C GLY A 217 -15.78 -21.42 -17.64
N LYS A 218 -16.53 -22.42 -17.14
CA LYS A 218 -17.72 -22.95 -17.81
C LYS A 218 -18.91 -22.01 -17.60
N THR A 219 -19.62 -21.68 -18.68
CA THR A 219 -20.87 -20.91 -18.61
C THR A 219 -21.92 -21.68 -17.78
N ILE A 220 -22.48 -20.99 -16.79
CA ILE A 220 -23.56 -21.49 -15.94
C ILE A 220 -24.91 -21.00 -16.46
N ASP A 221 -24.99 -19.69 -16.76
CA ASP A 221 -26.23 -19.01 -17.13
C ASP A 221 -25.94 -17.71 -17.89
N THR A 222 -27.01 -17.11 -18.45
CA THR A 222 -26.99 -15.78 -19.07
C THR A 222 -28.17 -15.00 -18.50
N LEU A 223 -27.89 -13.94 -17.77
CA LEU A 223 -28.87 -13.16 -16.99
C LEU A 223 -28.91 -11.72 -17.49
N ASP A 224 -30.11 -11.13 -17.52
CA ASP A 224 -30.24 -9.68 -17.70
C ASP A 224 -29.90 -8.92 -16.39
N ASN A 225 -29.90 -7.58 -16.44
CA ASN A 225 -29.57 -6.73 -15.28
C ASN A 225 -30.44 -7.06 -14.04
N LYS A 226 -31.73 -7.31 -14.24
CA LYS A 226 -32.66 -7.55 -13.14
C LYS A 226 -32.43 -8.93 -12.51
N GLN A 227 -32.29 -9.94 -13.37
CA GLN A 227 -32.01 -11.31 -12.96
C GLN A 227 -30.65 -11.42 -12.25
N LEU A 228 -29.63 -10.77 -12.80
CA LEU A 228 -28.30 -10.73 -12.17
C LEU A 228 -28.32 -10.05 -10.81
N LYS A 229 -29.09 -8.97 -10.65
CA LYS A 229 -29.27 -8.30 -9.37
C LYS A 229 -29.93 -9.23 -8.35
N SER A 230 -31.05 -9.89 -8.70
CA SER A 230 -31.70 -10.87 -7.81
C SER A 230 -30.76 -12.01 -7.46
N TYR A 231 -30.01 -12.53 -8.41
CA TYR A 231 -29.03 -13.59 -8.20
C TYR A 231 -27.95 -13.19 -7.17
N LEU A 232 -27.36 -11.99 -7.29
CA LEU A 232 -26.35 -11.50 -6.35
C LEU A 232 -26.94 -11.27 -4.95
N GLU A 233 -28.16 -10.69 -4.88
CA GLU A 233 -28.85 -10.46 -3.58
C GLU A 233 -29.24 -11.77 -2.90
N GLU A 234 -29.78 -12.75 -3.62
CA GLU A 234 -30.20 -14.06 -3.09
C GLU A 234 -29.02 -14.93 -2.66
N THR A 235 -27.92 -14.90 -3.44
CA THR A 235 -26.73 -15.70 -3.14
C THR A 235 -25.80 -15.04 -2.12
N GLY A 236 -25.95 -13.73 -1.87
CA GLY A 236 -25.07 -12.95 -1.01
C GLY A 236 -23.63 -12.88 -1.49
N LEU A 237 -23.38 -13.12 -2.79
CA LEU A 237 -22.03 -13.03 -3.36
C LEU A 237 -21.58 -11.59 -3.51
N SER A 238 -20.36 -11.27 -3.10
CA SER A 238 -19.73 -10.01 -3.47
C SER A 238 -19.24 -10.07 -4.90
N ILE A 239 -19.13 -8.91 -5.55
CA ILE A 239 -18.62 -8.78 -6.93
C ILE A 239 -17.59 -7.66 -7.03
N SER A 240 -16.46 -7.96 -7.65
CA SER A 240 -15.40 -7.00 -7.91
C SER A 240 -15.59 -6.27 -9.24
N SER A 241 -14.85 -5.19 -9.46
CA SER A 241 -14.97 -4.38 -10.68
C SER A 241 -14.56 -5.09 -11.97
N ASN A 242 -13.78 -6.16 -11.90
CA ASN A 242 -13.49 -7.04 -13.05
C ASN A 242 -14.49 -8.21 -13.19
N GLY A 243 -15.59 -8.20 -12.40
CA GLY A 243 -16.68 -9.16 -12.47
C GLY A 243 -16.45 -10.49 -11.75
N ILE A 244 -15.37 -10.65 -10.99
CA ILE A 244 -15.16 -11.86 -10.17
C ILE A 244 -16.08 -11.82 -8.96
N MET A 245 -16.75 -12.95 -8.72
CA MET A 245 -17.66 -13.14 -7.59
C MET A 245 -17.00 -13.95 -6.47
N TYR A 246 -17.24 -13.52 -5.24
CA TYR A 246 -16.73 -14.19 -4.04
C TYR A 246 -17.85 -14.52 -3.08
N ARG A 247 -17.76 -15.67 -2.43
CA ARG A 247 -18.66 -16.03 -1.31
C ARG A 247 -18.36 -15.17 -0.09
N THR A 248 -19.40 -14.82 0.66
CA THR A 248 -19.29 -13.98 1.87
C THR A 248 -19.71 -14.72 3.15
N ASP A 249 -20.32 -15.90 3.02
CA ASP A 249 -20.80 -16.73 4.12
C ASP A 249 -19.68 -17.28 5.03
N LYS A 250 -18.45 -17.35 4.50
CA LYS A 250 -17.26 -17.77 5.23
C LYS A 250 -16.09 -16.85 4.88
N GLN A 251 -15.43 -16.32 5.91
CA GLN A 251 -14.25 -15.48 5.72
C GLN A 251 -13.11 -16.27 5.06
N GLY A 252 -12.56 -15.69 3.99
CA GLY A 252 -11.42 -16.25 3.29
C GLY A 252 -10.11 -16.12 4.09
N LEU A 253 -9.13 -16.96 3.71
CA LEU A 253 -7.82 -17.01 4.36
C LEU A 253 -7.10 -15.66 4.33
N ILE A 254 -7.03 -15.02 3.14
CA ILE A 254 -6.31 -13.76 2.97
C ILE A 254 -7.00 -12.61 3.71
N PRO A 255 -8.32 -12.41 3.58
CA PRO A 255 -9.05 -11.44 4.39
C PRO A 255 -8.93 -11.65 5.90
N ALA A 256 -8.98 -12.91 6.37
CA ALA A 256 -8.83 -13.22 7.79
C ALA A 256 -7.45 -12.80 8.32
N LEU A 257 -6.40 -13.13 7.58
CA LEU A 257 -5.03 -12.79 7.95
C LEU A 257 -4.78 -11.27 7.92
N LEU A 258 -5.28 -10.58 6.89
CA LEU A 258 -5.22 -9.12 6.80
C LEU A 258 -5.96 -8.45 7.96
N THR A 259 -7.15 -8.94 8.31
CA THR A 259 -7.94 -8.42 9.45
C THR A 259 -7.18 -8.60 10.76
N LYS A 260 -6.59 -9.77 10.97
CA LYS A 260 -5.76 -10.05 12.15
C LYS A 260 -4.58 -9.08 12.24
N TRP A 261 -3.78 -8.95 11.19
CA TRP A 261 -2.61 -8.09 11.19
C TRP A 261 -2.95 -6.60 11.31
N PHE A 262 -4.06 -6.17 10.68
CA PHE A 262 -4.54 -4.80 10.81
C PHE A 262 -4.94 -4.49 12.26
N ASN A 263 -5.70 -5.37 12.90
CA ASN A 263 -6.13 -5.18 14.30
C ASN A 263 -4.94 -5.20 15.26
N GLU A 264 -3.99 -6.12 15.08
CA GLU A 264 -2.75 -6.15 15.85
C GLU A 264 -1.98 -4.82 15.72
N ARG A 265 -1.90 -4.27 14.50
CA ARG A 265 -1.23 -2.97 14.27
C ARG A 265 -1.95 -1.83 14.98
N VAL A 266 -3.28 -1.79 14.94
CA VAL A 266 -4.09 -0.78 15.65
C VAL A 266 -3.80 -0.81 17.15
N GLU A 267 -3.77 -2.00 17.76
CA GLU A 267 -3.44 -2.16 19.18
C GLU A 267 -2.00 -1.71 19.50
N MET A 268 -1.03 -2.05 18.64
CA MET A 268 0.35 -1.59 18.81
C MET A 268 0.45 -0.06 18.74
N ARG A 269 -0.26 0.61 17.82
CA ARG A 269 -0.29 2.09 17.76
C ARG A 269 -0.88 2.72 19.01
N LYS A 270 -1.91 2.12 19.61
CA LYS A 270 -2.44 2.57 20.92
C LYS A 270 -1.39 2.47 22.02
N LEU A 271 -0.61 1.37 22.01
CA LEU A 271 0.48 1.19 22.98
C LEU A 271 1.62 2.19 22.76
N VAL A 272 1.99 2.50 21.52
CA VAL A 272 2.97 3.55 21.19
C VAL A 272 2.51 4.87 21.82
N LYS A 273 1.29 5.30 21.55
CA LYS A 273 0.75 6.55 22.13
C LYS A 273 0.77 6.54 23.65
N LYS A 274 0.32 5.44 24.26
CA LYS A 274 0.30 5.28 25.73
C LYS A 274 1.70 5.41 26.34
N PHE A 275 2.72 4.74 25.77
CA PHE A 275 4.07 4.77 26.33
C PHE A 275 4.79 6.09 26.03
N ASN A 276 4.49 6.77 24.92
CA ASN A 276 4.91 8.13 24.66
C ASN A 276 4.39 9.10 25.74
N GLU A 277 3.09 9.05 26.05
CA GLU A 277 2.48 9.86 27.12
C GLU A 277 3.06 9.56 28.52
N GLN A 278 3.59 8.34 28.75
CA GLN A 278 4.25 7.93 30.00
C GLN A 278 5.75 8.24 30.03
N GLY A 279 6.35 8.70 28.92
CA GLY A 279 7.78 8.93 28.78
C GLY A 279 8.64 7.65 28.77
N ASP A 280 8.03 6.49 28.55
CA ASP A 280 8.73 5.18 28.45
C ASP A 280 9.20 4.95 27.00
N THR A 281 10.30 5.62 26.64
CA THR A 281 10.86 5.60 25.28
C THR A 281 11.28 4.20 24.82
N GLU A 282 11.66 3.31 25.72
CA GLU A 282 12.06 1.94 25.37
C GLU A 282 10.86 1.15 24.86
N LYS A 283 9.72 1.18 25.57
CA LYS A 283 8.50 0.51 25.15
C LYS A 283 7.84 1.19 23.96
N GLU A 284 7.88 2.52 23.90
CA GLU A 284 7.42 3.27 22.74
C GLU A 284 8.12 2.77 21.47
N ASN A 285 9.46 2.78 21.44
CA ASN A 285 10.27 2.31 20.32
C ASN A 285 10.05 0.81 20.02
N TYR A 286 9.85 -0.02 21.04
CA TYR A 286 9.54 -1.44 20.84
C TYR A 286 8.22 -1.66 20.09
N PHE A 287 7.15 -1.00 20.49
CA PHE A 287 5.85 -1.14 19.84
C PHE A 287 5.78 -0.42 18.50
N ASP A 288 6.50 0.69 18.35
CA ASP A 288 6.57 1.41 17.07
C ASP A 288 7.25 0.55 15.98
N ARG A 289 8.37 -0.09 16.29
CA ARG A 289 8.99 -1.07 15.38
C ARG A 289 8.05 -2.19 14.99
N ARG A 290 7.30 -2.74 15.93
CA ARG A 290 6.37 -3.85 15.65
C ARG A 290 5.21 -3.41 14.76
N GLN A 291 4.61 -2.24 15.01
CA GLN A 291 3.56 -1.72 14.13
C GLN A 291 4.10 -1.38 12.73
N HIS A 292 5.37 -0.94 12.63
CA HIS A 292 6.01 -0.69 11.35
C HIS A 292 6.22 -1.98 10.54
N ILE A 293 6.67 -3.06 11.17
CA ILE A 293 6.77 -4.39 10.55
C ILE A 293 5.40 -4.84 10.03
N GLN A 294 4.34 -4.68 10.83
CA GLN A 294 2.98 -5.00 10.39
C GLN A 294 2.54 -4.17 9.18
N LYS A 295 2.88 -2.87 9.13
CA LYS A 295 2.61 -2.01 7.97
C LYS A 295 3.27 -2.54 6.70
N ILE A 296 4.54 -2.94 6.79
CA ILE A 296 5.29 -3.51 5.66
C ILE A 296 4.61 -4.78 5.14
N VAL A 297 4.27 -5.69 6.03
CA VAL A 297 3.67 -7.00 5.68
C VAL A 297 2.27 -6.84 5.08
N LEU A 298 1.43 -5.97 5.65
CA LEU A 298 0.11 -5.64 5.14
C LEU A 298 0.16 -5.08 3.71
N ASN A 299 1.06 -4.12 3.47
CA ASN A 299 1.19 -3.48 2.17
C ASN A 299 1.81 -4.42 1.11
N SER A 300 2.60 -5.40 1.54
CA SER A 300 3.26 -6.35 0.64
C SER A 300 2.31 -7.44 0.12
N LEU A 301 1.24 -7.76 0.86
CA LEU A 301 0.40 -8.93 0.55
C LEU A 301 -0.32 -8.78 -0.79
N TYR A 302 -0.87 -7.59 -1.08
CA TYR A 302 -1.48 -7.34 -2.38
C TYR A 302 -0.48 -7.58 -3.54
N GLY A 303 0.74 -7.04 -3.41
CA GLY A 303 1.75 -7.13 -4.47
C GLY A 303 2.16 -8.56 -4.85
N VAL A 304 2.02 -9.53 -3.92
CA VAL A 304 2.38 -10.92 -4.21
C VAL A 304 1.23 -11.73 -4.81
N LEU A 305 -0.03 -11.31 -4.69
CA LEU A 305 -1.16 -12.01 -5.32
C LEU A 305 -1.01 -12.10 -6.84
N GLY A 306 -0.46 -11.05 -7.46
CA GLY A 306 -0.14 -11.01 -8.88
C GLY A 306 1.24 -11.54 -9.25
N LEU A 307 1.98 -12.14 -8.32
CA LEU A 307 3.34 -12.63 -8.55
C LEU A 307 3.35 -14.15 -8.81
N PRO A 308 3.69 -14.64 -10.02
CA PRO A 308 3.61 -16.07 -10.39
C PRO A 308 4.38 -17.02 -9.48
N VAL A 309 5.44 -16.55 -8.80
CA VAL A 309 6.23 -17.37 -7.86
C VAL A 309 5.56 -17.55 -6.48
N PHE A 310 4.47 -16.85 -6.22
CA PHE A 310 3.74 -16.96 -4.96
C PHE A 310 2.83 -18.20 -4.97
N ARG A 311 2.73 -18.93 -3.85
CA ARG A 311 1.91 -20.15 -3.73
C ARG A 311 0.42 -19.90 -3.97
N PHE A 312 -0.07 -18.74 -3.52
CA PHE A 312 -1.47 -18.31 -3.61
C PHE A 312 -1.69 -17.29 -4.73
N TYR A 313 -0.83 -17.38 -5.78
CA TYR A 313 -0.97 -16.56 -6.98
C TYR A 313 -2.34 -16.79 -7.64
N ASP A 314 -3.04 -15.69 -7.88
CA ASP A 314 -4.28 -15.68 -8.66
C ASP A 314 -4.40 -14.30 -9.33
N LEU A 315 -4.30 -14.29 -10.66
CA LEU A 315 -4.29 -13.06 -11.44
C LEU A 315 -5.66 -12.33 -11.37
N ASP A 316 -6.76 -13.09 -11.38
CA ASP A 316 -8.11 -12.53 -11.25
C ASP A 316 -8.27 -11.81 -9.91
N ASN A 317 -7.75 -12.37 -8.81
CA ASN A 317 -7.79 -11.75 -7.48
C ASN A 317 -6.92 -10.48 -7.40
N ALA A 318 -5.76 -10.48 -8.06
CA ALA A 318 -4.91 -9.30 -8.15
C ALA A 318 -5.59 -8.18 -8.94
N GLU A 319 -6.17 -8.51 -10.08
CA GLU A 319 -6.93 -7.57 -10.91
C GLU A 319 -8.21 -7.09 -10.21
N ALA A 320 -8.95 -7.96 -9.54
CA ALA A 320 -10.12 -7.61 -8.76
C ALA A 320 -9.79 -6.54 -7.70
N THR A 321 -8.66 -6.69 -7.03
CA THR A 321 -8.21 -5.74 -6.02
C THR A 321 -7.90 -4.37 -6.61
N THR A 322 -7.12 -4.31 -7.70
CA THR A 322 -6.75 -3.01 -8.31
C THR A 322 -7.91 -2.33 -9.00
N THR A 323 -8.70 -3.06 -9.79
CA THR A 323 -9.82 -2.47 -10.54
C THR A 323 -10.91 -1.98 -9.59
N THR A 324 -11.18 -2.68 -8.49
CA THR A 324 -12.13 -2.21 -7.47
C THR A 324 -11.57 -1.00 -6.71
N GLY A 325 -10.27 -0.97 -6.40
CA GLY A 325 -9.62 0.22 -5.84
C GLY A 325 -9.70 1.42 -6.77
N GLN A 326 -9.48 1.23 -8.09
CA GLN A 326 -9.67 2.28 -9.08
C GLN A 326 -11.13 2.79 -9.13
N GLN A 327 -12.10 1.89 -9.04
CA GLN A 327 -13.52 2.25 -9.02
C GLN A 327 -13.86 3.06 -7.77
N LEU A 328 -13.34 2.64 -6.61
CA LEU A 328 -13.54 3.32 -5.33
C LEU A 328 -13.00 4.75 -5.35
N ILE A 329 -11.76 4.96 -5.81
CA ILE A 329 -11.18 6.30 -5.85
C ILE A 329 -11.87 7.20 -6.89
N LYS A 330 -12.30 6.65 -8.03
CA LYS A 330 -13.11 7.39 -9.02
C LYS A 330 -14.49 7.74 -8.48
N PHE A 331 -15.11 6.84 -7.72
CA PHE A 331 -16.36 7.12 -7.00
C PHE A 331 -16.15 8.25 -5.98
N SER A 332 -15.09 8.19 -5.19
CA SER A 332 -14.74 9.24 -4.22
C SER A 332 -14.57 10.61 -4.90
N LYS A 333 -13.93 10.66 -6.09
CA LYS A 333 -13.88 11.89 -6.90
C LYS A 333 -15.28 12.42 -7.26
N LYS A 334 -16.17 11.53 -7.74
CA LYS A 334 -17.54 11.92 -8.10
C LYS A 334 -18.30 12.51 -6.89
N ILE A 335 -18.14 11.89 -5.73
CA ILE A 335 -18.79 12.31 -4.49
C ILE A 335 -18.19 13.63 -3.96
N THR A 336 -16.89 13.82 -4.02
CA THR A 336 -16.22 15.08 -3.67
C THR A 336 -16.73 16.21 -4.56
N ASN A 337 -16.77 16.03 -5.88
CA ASN A 337 -17.30 17.01 -6.79
C ASN A 337 -18.80 17.28 -6.55
N HIS A 338 -19.58 16.25 -6.24
CA HIS A 338 -20.99 16.41 -5.90
C HIS A 338 -21.18 17.28 -4.66
N PHE A 339 -20.39 17.08 -3.61
CA PHE A 339 -20.41 17.91 -2.41
C PHE A 339 -20.16 19.39 -2.74
N TYR A 340 -19.09 19.68 -3.47
CA TYR A 340 -18.74 21.05 -3.88
C TYR A 340 -19.78 21.67 -4.79
N ASN A 341 -20.20 20.96 -5.82
CA ASN A 341 -21.16 21.47 -6.81
C ASN A 341 -22.53 21.78 -6.19
N ASN A 342 -23.01 20.94 -5.28
CA ASN A 342 -24.27 21.19 -4.55
C ASN A 342 -24.21 22.46 -3.72
N GLU A 343 -23.10 22.68 -3.01
CA GLU A 343 -22.98 23.87 -2.17
C GLU A 343 -22.74 25.15 -2.98
N LEU A 344 -21.92 25.05 -4.03
CA LEU A 344 -21.53 26.21 -4.85
C LEU A 344 -22.55 26.55 -5.95
N GLY A 345 -23.46 25.63 -6.28
CA GLY A 345 -24.40 25.78 -7.39
C GLY A 345 -23.72 25.70 -8.77
N THR A 346 -22.69 24.89 -8.91
CA THR A 346 -21.85 24.73 -10.12
C THR A 346 -21.90 23.31 -10.65
N ASN A 347 -21.16 23.06 -11.75
CA ASN A 347 -20.93 21.71 -12.28
C ASN A 347 -19.48 21.56 -12.73
N ASP A 348 -18.55 21.88 -11.83
CA ASP A 348 -17.11 21.93 -12.08
C ASP A 348 -16.39 20.74 -11.47
N ASP A 349 -15.11 20.53 -11.86
CA ASP A 349 -14.20 19.53 -11.28
C ASP A 349 -13.28 20.19 -10.25
N TYR A 350 -13.57 19.98 -8.97
CA TYR A 350 -12.83 20.52 -7.83
C TYR A 350 -11.69 19.63 -7.36
N VAL A 351 -11.59 18.39 -7.88
CA VAL A 351 -10.51 17.47 -7.58
C VAL A 351 -9.30 17.79 -8.44
N ILE A 352 -8.28 18.35 -7.84
CA ILE A 352 -7.03 18.78 -8.49
C ILE A 352 -6.24 17.57 -9.00
N TYR A 353 -6.10 16.52 -8.18
CA TYR A 353 -5.27 15.38 -8.48
C TYR A 353 -5.73 14.12 -7.75
N ILE A 354 -5.44 12.97 -8.32
CA ILE A 354 -5.63 11.65 -7.71
C ILE A 354 -4.35 10.85 -7.90
N ASP A 355 -3.82 10.30 -6.82
CA ASP A 355 -2.71 9.34 -6.85
C ASP A 355 -3.07 8.08 -6.09
N THR A 356 -3.46 7.05 -6.82
CA THR A 356 -3.76 5.70 -6.30
C THR A 356 -4.94 5.67 -5.33
N ASP A 357 -4.74 6.11 -4.11
CA ASP A 357 -5.65 6.11 -2.95
C ASP A 357 -5.93 7.52 -2.39
N SER A 358 -5.19 8.52 -2.84
CA SER A 358 -5.29 9.90 -2.38
C SER A 358 -6.06 10.80 -3.34
N ILE A 359 -6.87 11.72 -2.79
CA ILE A 359 -7.60 12.79 -3.50
C ILE A 359 -7.12 14.14 -2.99
N PHE A 360 -6.66 14.99 -3.90
CA PHE A 360 -6.28 16.38 -3.62
C PHE A 360 -7.36 17.35 -4.10
N ALA A 361 -7.81 18.22 -3.22
CA ALA A 361 -8.75 19.29 -3.56
C ALA A 361 -8.38 20.61 -2.86
N SER A 362 -8.84 21.75 -3.38
CA SER A 362 -8.69 23.05 -2.72
C SER A 362 -9.96 23.41 -1.96
N ALA A 363 -9.81 23.83 -0.70
CA ALA A 363 -10.93 24.30 0.09
C ALA A 363 -11.35 25.76 -0.23
N ILE A 364 -10.54 26.52 -0.98
CA ILE A 364 -10.76 27.94 -1.29
C ILE A 364 -12.17 28.25 -1.84
N PRO A 365 -12.73 27.48 -2.79
CA PRO A 365 -14.07 27.79 -3.31
C PRO A 365 -15.14 27.79 -2.20
N LEU A 366 -15.09 26.81 -1.30
CA LEU A 366 -16.04 26.73 -0.17
C LEU A 366 -15.79 27.81 0.89
N VAL A 367 -14.54 28.11 1.20
CA VAL A 367 -14.19 29.20 2.13
C VAL A 367 -14.72 30.53 1.59
N LYS A 368 -14.50 30.84 0.33
CA LYS A 368 -15.01 32.09 -0.30
C LYS A 368 -16.53 32.15 -0.30
N LYS A 369 -17.22 31.04 -0.47
CA LYS A 369 -18.68 30.97 -0.43
C LYS A 369 -19.24 31.19 0.98
N ARG A 370 -18.59 30.56 1.98
CA ARG A 370 -19.07 30.58 3.37
C ARG A 370 -18.69 31.88 4.13
N PHE A 371 -17.57 32.50 3.73
CA PHE A 371 -16.97 33.64 4.43
C PHE A 371 -16.57 34.76 3.45
N PRO A 372 -17.52 35.31 2.64
CA PRO A 372 -17.19 36.21 1.52
C PRO A 372 -16.52 37.54 1.93
N ASP A 373 -16.84 38.07 3.10
CA ASP A 373 -16.42 39.41 3.56
C ASP A 373 -15.44 39.36 4.75
N GLN A 374 -14.87 38.18 5.04
CA GLN A 374 -13.95 38.01 6.17
C GLN A 374 -12.49 38.05 5.73
N GLU A 375 -11.71 38.96 6.31
CA GLU A 375 -10.25 38.86 6.29
C GLU A 375 -9.79 37.75 7.23
N LEU A 376 -9.46 36.56 6.67
CA LEU A 376 -9.03 35.43 7.45
C LEU A 376 -7.50 35.45 7.62
N THR A 377 -7.05 35.44 8.87
CA THR A 377 -5.64 35.18 9.17
C THR A 377 -5.26 33.76 8.76
N GLU A 378 -3.95 33.47 8.65
CA GLU A 378 -3.47 32.14 8.30
C GLU A 378 -3.99 31.05 9.26
N THR A 379 -4.02 31.34 10.56
CA THR A 379 -4.55 30.43 11.59
C THR A 379 -6.05 30.18 11.40
N MET A 380 -6.83 31.22 11.16
CA MET A 380 -8.27 31.09 10.90
C MET A 380 -8.53 30.34 9.63
N MET A 381 -7.77 30.60 8.55
CA MET A 381 -7.87 29.87 7.29
C MET A 381 -7.59 28.39 7.50
N THR A 382 -6.50 28.03 8.20
CA THR A 382 -6.16 26.64 8.52
C THR A 382 -7.32 25.94 9.24
N GLN A 383 -7.91 26.60 10.25
CA GLN A 383 -9.05 26.05 10.98
C GLN A 383 -10.25 25.79 10.06
N ARG A 384 -10.62 26.77 9.21
CA ARG A 384 -11.76 26.62 8.28
C ARG A 384 -11.54 25.49 7.27
N ILE A 385 -10.31 25.31 6.83
CA ILE A 385 -9.95 24.23 5.90
C ILE A 385 -10.05 22.88 6.59
N MET A 386 -9.60 22.76 7.83
CA MET A 386 -9.74 21.54 8.62
C MET A 386 -11.22 21.16 8.84
N GLU A 387 -12.07 22.16 9.12
CA GLU A 387 -13.53 21.96 9.26
C GLU A 387 -14.14 21.46 7.93
N ILE A 388 -13.83 22.10 6.79
CA ILE A 388 -14.29 21.68 5.47
C ILE A 388 -13.79 20.26 5.14
N CYS A 389 -12.51 19.99 5.40
CA CYS A 389 -11.92 18.68 5.16
C CYS A 389 -12.64 17.58 5.95
N ALA A 390 -12.96 17.84 7.23
CA ALA A 390 -13.71 16.91 8.07
C ALA A 390 -15.12 16.66 7.53
N GLU A 391 -15.82 17.69 7.04
CA GLU A 391 -17.15 17.55 6.44
C GLU A 391 -17.11 16.72 5.15
N VAL A 392 -16.13 16.97 4.27
CA VAL A 392 -15.95 16.20 3.02
C VAL A 392 -15.60 14.76 3.35
N GLN A 393 -14.72 14.52 4.33
CA GLN A 393 -14.35 13.20 4.81
C GLN A 393 -15.59 12.43 5.31
N ASP A 394 -16.39 13.02 6.16
CA ASP A 394 -17.62 12.42 6.69
C ASP A 394 -18.63 12.10 5.58
N TYR A 395 -18.78 13.02 4.63
CA TYR A 395 -19.68 12.83 3.49
C TYR A 395 -19.22 11.66 2.60
N LEU A 396 -17.93 11.55 2.36
CA LEU A 396 -17.34 10.42 1.62
C LEU A 396 -17.53 9.11 2.37
N ASN A 397 -17.18 9.04 3.65
CA ASN A 397 -17.31 7.83 4.45
C ASN A 397 -18.76 7.31 4.49
N LYS A 398 -19.76 8.18 4.65
CA LYS A 398 -21.18 7.81 4.54
C LYS A 398 -21.57 7.32 3.15
N SER A 399 -20.92 7.85 2.09
CA SER A 399 -21.20 7.43 0.72
C SER A 399 -20.62 6.06 0.38
N TYR A 400 -19.67 5.56 1.17
CA TYR A 400 -19.09 4.23 0.95
C TYR A 400 -20.06 3.09 1.24
N ASP A 401 -21.08 3.28 2.09
CA ASP A 401 -22.18 2.32 2.26
C ASP A 401 -22.90 2.08 0.92
N TYR A 402 -23.15 3.16 0.18
CA TYR A 402 -23.74 3.05 -1.15
C TYR A 402 -22.78 2.34 -2.15
N PHE A 403 -21.49 2.66 -2.10
CA PHE A 403 -20.49 1.99 -2.94
C PHE A 403 -20.45 0.48 -2.64
N GLY A 404 -20.29 0.10 -1.39
CA GLY A 404 -20.29 -1.30 -0.96
C GLY A 404 -21.53 -2.04 -1.44
N LYS A 405 -22.72 -1.50 -1.15
CA LYS A 405 -23.99 -2.14 -1.49
C LYS A 405 -24.25 -2.20 -3.00
N LYS A 406 -24.02 -1.12 -3.74
CA LYS A 406 -24.44 -1.01 -5.16
C LYS A 406 -23.39 -1.46 -6.15
N PHE A 407 -22.10 -1.22 -5.85
CA PHE A 407 -21.01 -1.59 -6.76
C PHE A 407 -20.42 -2.97 -6.45
N CYS A 408 -20.43 -3.38 -5.18
CA CYS A 408 -19.77 -4.61 -4.75
C CYS A 408 -20.70 -5.67 -4.18
N ASN A 409 -22.00 -5.37 -3.97
CA ASN A 409 -22.99 -6.21 -3.29
C ASN A 409 -22.52 -6.68 -1.90
N VAL A 410 -21.96 -5.77 -1.11
CA VAL A 410 -21.56 -6.00 0.29
C VAL A 410 -22.23 -4.98 1.19
N ASP A 411 -22.76 -5.44 2.33
CA ASP A 411 -23.38 -4.59 3.36
C ASP A 411 -22.35 -4.21 4.44
N ASP A 412 -21.42 -5.09 4.76
CA ASP A 412 -20.38 -4.87 5.77
C ASP A 412 -19.01 -4.68 5.08
N HIS A 413 -18.58 -3.43 4.99
CA HIS A 413 -17.31 -3.07 4.38
C HIS A 413 -16.41 -2.33 5.38
N VAL A 414 -15.11 -2.19 5.01
CA VAL A 414 -14.10 -1.51 5.81
C VAL A 414 -13.44 -0.34 5.04
N PHE A 415 -14.14 0.20 4.04
CA PHE A 415 -13.68 1.39 3.33
C PHE A 415 -13.76 2.60 4.25
N ASP A 416 -12.67 3.34 4.32
CA ASP A 416 -12.54 4.51 5.17
C ASP A 416 -11.52 5.47 4.53
N ILE A 417 -11.86 6.75 4.46
CA ILE A 417 -10.97 7.79 3.94
C ILE A 417 -10.69 8.79 5.05
N LYS A 418 -9.45 9.25 5.13
CA LYS A 418 -9.00 10.19 6.18
C LYS A 418 -8.16 11.29 5.60
N GLN A 419 -8.22 12.43 6.28
CA GLN A 419 -7.26 13.50 6.04
C GLN A 419 -5.86 13.03 6.41
N GLU A 420 -4.90 13.23 5.49
CA GLU A 420 -3.47 13.08 5.77
C GLU A 420 -2.78 14.43 5.83
N VAL A 421 -2.90 15.26 4.81
CA VAL A 421 -2.16 16.51 4.69
C VAL A 421 -3.06 17.70 4.44
N VAL A 422 -2.75 18.86 5.07
CA VAL A 422 -3.21 20.18 4.66
C VAL A 422 -2.01 21.03 4.29
N ALA A 423 -2.01 21.60 3.08
CA ALA A 423 -0.94 22.41 2.56
C ALA A 423 -1.42 23.83 2.23
N LYS A 424 -0.63 24.84 2.61
CA LYS A 424 -0.89 26.23 2.23
C LYS A 424 -0.83 26.44 0.73
N THR A 425 0.08 25.71 0.07
CA THR A 425 0.27 25.78 -1.38
C THR A 425 0.71 24.42 -1.90
N GLY A 426 0.11 23.99 -3.02
CA GLY A 426 0.52 22.84 -3.79
C GLY A 426 0.88 23.26 -5.21
N LEU A 427 2.02 22.78 -5.73
CA LEU A 427 2.42 22.92 -7.12
C LEU A 427 2.34 21.55 -7.79
N PHE A 428 1.40 21.41 -8.73
CA PHE A 428 1.19 20.18 -9.48
C PHE A 428 1.68 20.34 -10.92
N ILE A 429 2.60 19.49 -11.36
CA ILE A 429 3.22 19.59 -12.69
C ILE A 429 2.69 18.48 -13.60
N THR A 430 2.81 17.23 -13.18
CA THR A 430 2.35 16.04 -13.90
C THR A 430 2.16 14.89 -12.93
N LYS A 431 1.69 13.72 -13.42
CA LYS A 431 1.51 12.52 -12.61
C LYS A 431 2.76 12.23 -11.77
N LYS A 432 2.60 12.08 -10.45
CA LYS A 432 3.65 11.79 -9.47
C LYS A 432 4.76 12.86 -9.36
N ARG A 433 4.51 14.07 -9.87
CA ARG A 433 5.44 15.20 -9.76
C ARG A 433 4.69 16.42 -9.27
N TYR A 434 4.67 16.58 -7.96
CA TYR A 434 4.09 17.72 -7.26
C TYR A 434 4.90 18.02 -6.00
N GLY A 435 4.74 19.22 -5.46
CA GLY A 435 5.31 19.65 -4.19
C GLY A 435 4.28 20.37 -3.34
N LEU A 436 4.28 20.15 -2.04
CA LEU A 436 3.34 20.73 -1.09
C LEU A 436 4.09 21.52 -0.02
N ARG A 437 3.58 22.72 0.30
CA ARG A 437 3.98 23.44 1.50
C ARG A 437 3.02 23.09 2.64
N ILE A 438 3.36 22.02 3.35
CA ILE A 438 2.54 21.43 4.40
C ILE A 438 2.46 22.37 5.61
N ILE A 439 1.28 22.48 6.22
CA ILE A 439 0.99 23.22 7.46
C ILE A 439 0.35 22.33 8.53
N ASN A 440 -0.26 21.22 8.13
CA ASN A 440 -0.78 20.19 9.01
C ASN A 440 -0.53 18.82 8.37
N ASP A 441 0.01 17.92 9.17
CA ASP A 441 0.27 16.52 8.82
C ASP A 441 -0.36 15.67 9.93
N ALA A 442 -1.39 14.90 9.58
CA ALA A 442 -2.14 14.04 10.51
C ALA A 442 -1.57 12.61 10.56
N GLY A 443 -0.53 12.33 9.79
CA GLY A 443 0.11 11.04 9.65
C GLY A 443 1.03 10.61 10.79
#